data_37b06a8ff88e8bfa230fbf03712fafb1
#
_entry.id   37b06a8ff88e8bfa230fbf03712fafb1
#
_cell.length_a   1.000
_cell.length_b   1.000
_cell.length_c   1.000
_cell.angle_alpha   90.00
_cell.angle_beta   90.00
_cell.angle_gamma   90.00
#
_symmetry.space_group_name_H-M   'P 1'
#
loop_
_entity.id
_entity.type
_entity.pdbx_description
1 polymer ?
#
loop_
_entity_poly.entity_id
_entity_poly.type
_entity_poly.pdbx_seq_one_letter_code
_entity_poly.pdbx_strand_id
1 'polypeptide(L)'
;MTKKYFGTDGIRGRVGEFPITPDFMLKLGWAAGMAFRSMGACRILVGKDTRISGYMFESALEAGLSAAGADVMLLGPMPTPAIAYLTRTFHAEAGIVISASHNPHDDNGIKFFSGQGTKLPDEIELMIEELLDAPMTVVESSKLGKVSRINDASGRYIEFCKSSVPSSTNFAGLKIVVDCAHGATYKVAPSVFKELGADVTVLSAQPNGLNINENCGSTHMEQLQAAVLAGHADLGIAFDGDGDRVLMVDHTGVIVDGDDLLFIIARDLHERNKLQGGVVGTLMSNLGLELALADLGIPFVRANVGDRYVIAELLERNWQVGGENSGHVVCFQHTTTGDAIIAALQVLMAMKRREESLAQARQAVRKCPQVLLNVRFAGRSNPIEHPAVKEACERVTLAMEGRGRVLLRKSGTEPLVRVMVEGDDETQVRGHAEDLAKLVTEVCA
;
A
#
# COMPACT_ATOMS: atom_id res chain seq x y z
N MET A 1 9.58 -13.61 20.48
CA MET A 1 10.77 -12.70 20.32
C MET A 1 10.32 -11.46 19.57
N THR A 2 10.86 -10.31 19.87
CA THR A 2 10.58 -9.08 19.11
C THR A 2 11.49 -9.04 17.89
N LYS A 3 10.94 -8.71 16.72
CA LYS A 3 11.69 -8.54 15.47
C LYS A 3 12.69 -7.40 15.62
N LYS A 4 13.90 -7.59 15.07
CA LYS A 4 15.03 -6.64 15.16
C LYS A 4 15.11 -5.74 13.91
N TYR A 5 14.85 -6.30 12.74
CA TYR A 5 14.98 -5.64 11.45
C TYR A 5 13.65 -5.51 10.70
N PHE A 6 12.79 -6.54 10.77
CA PHE A 6 11.50 -6.51 10.12
C PHE A 6 10.53 -5.58 10.82
N GLY A 7 10.05 -4.56 10.09
CA GLY A 7 8.93 -3.72 10.47
C GLY A 7 7.57 -4.31 10.07
N THR A 8 6.54 -3.48 10.02
CA THR A 8 5.19 -3.87 9.57
C THR A 8 5.13 -4.21 8.07
N ASP A 9 6.06 -3.67 7.27
CA ASP A 9 6.10 -3.84 5.82
C ASP A 9 7.54 -4.04 5.32
N GLY A 10 8.22 -5.09 5.84
CA GLY A 10 9.59 -5.43 5.49
C GLY A 10 10.66 -4.60 6.22
N ILE A 11 11.84 -4.54 5.65
CA ILE A 11 13.02 -3.81 6.16
C ILE A 11 13.19 -2.57 5.31
N ARG A 12 13.22 -1.38 5.91
CA ARG A 12 13.35 -0.10 5.18
C ARG A 12 14.37 0.82 5.84
N GLY A 13 14.94 1.72 5.06
CA GLY A 13 15.82 2.78 5.54
C GLY A 13 16.52 3.51 4.41
N ARG A 14 17.45 4.39 4.80
CA ARG A 14 18.24 5.18 3.88
C ARG A 14 19.37 4.33 3.25
N VAL A 15 19.52 4.44 1.94
CA VAL A 15 20.55 3.71 1.18
C VAL A 15 21.95 4.13 1.66
N GLY A 16 22.77 3.11 1.98
CA GLY A 16 24.11 3.32 2.54
C GLY A 16 24.16 3.40 4.07
N GLU A 17 23.01 3.49 4.74
CA GLU A 17 22.90 3.39 6.19
C GLU A 17 22.37 2.01 6.59
N PHE A 18 22.98 1.43 7.63
CA PHE A 18 22.54 0.11 8.13
C PHE A 18 21.05 0.15 8.56
N PRO A 19 20.23 -0.83 8.18
CA PRO A 19 20.55 -2.09 7.50
C PRO A 19 20.45 -2.04 5.95
N ILE A 20 20.26 -0.88 5.32
CA ILE A 20 20.10 -0.76 3.86
C ILE A 20 21.47 -0.59 3.18
N THR A 21 22.33 -1.61 3.33
CA THR A 21 23.68 -1.68 2.80
C THR A 21 23.88 -2.94 1.97
N PRO A 22 24.82 -2.97 0.97
CA PRO A 22 25.00 -4.12 0.07
C PRO A 22 25.46 -5.39 0.82
N ASP A 23 26.27 -5.27 1.83
CA ASP A 23 26.74 -6.39 2.66
C ASP A 23 25.60 -7.01 3.48
N PHE A 24 24.72 -6.16 4.05
CA PHE A 24 23.53 -6.64 4.72
C PHE A 24 22.58 -7.34 3.72
N MET A 25 22.38 -6.78 2.52
CA MET A 25 21.54 -7.39 1.48
C MET A 25 22.06 -8.74 1.00
N LEU A 26 23.39 -8.87 0.85
CA LEU A 26 24.02 -10.16 0.56
C LEU A 26 23.70 -11.18 1.66
N LYS A 27 23.86 -10.80 2.90
CA LYS A 27 23.59 -11.67 4.06
C LYS A 27 22.09 -11.97 4.20
N LEU A 28 21.22 -10.99 3.95
CA LEU A 28 19.76 -11.17 3.95
C LEU A 28 19.32 -12.17 2.87
N GLY A 29 19.88 -12.06 1.66
CA GLY A 29 19.61 -13.02 0.58
C GLY A 29 20.03 -14.44 0.98
N TRP A 30 21.21 -14.59 1.56
CA TRP A 30 21.68 -15.89 2.06
C TRP A 30 20.78 -16.44 3.18
N ALA A 31 20.44 -15.62 4.18
CA ALA A 31 19.58 -16.01 5.31
C ALA A 31 18.18 -16.43 4.82
N ALA A 32 17.59 -15.66 3.91
CA ALA A 32 16.30 -15.99 3.29
C ALA A 32 16.39 -17.31 2.50
N GLY A 33 17.43 -17.48 1.67
CA GLY A 33 17.66 -18.70 0.91
C GLY A 33 17.80 -19.94 1.82
N MET A 34 18.54 -19.82 2.93
CA MET A 34 18.67 -20.89 3.93
C MET A 34 17.34 -21.21 4.62
N ALA A 35 16.58 -20.18 5.04
CA ALA A 35 15.28 -20.36 5.67
C ALA A 35 14.31 -21.10 4.75
N PHE A 36 14.11 -20.63 3.52
CA PHE A 36 13.17 -21.26 2.58
C PHE A 36 13.63 -22.65 2.15
N ARG A 37 14.93 -22.85 1.94
CA ARG A 37 15.47 -24.16 1.57
C ARG A 37 15.28 -25.22 2.66
N SER A 38 15.29 -24.84 3.93
CA SER A 38 15.00 -25.79 5.03
C SER A 38 13.58 -26.35 4.94
N MET A 39 12.69 -25.70 4.20
CA MET A 39 11.32 -26.13 3.95
C MET A 39 11.12 -26.92 2.65
N GLY A 40 12.17 -27.09 1.83
CA GLY A 40 12.13 -27.89 0.59
C GLY A 40 12.95 -27.30 -0.57
N ALA A 41 12.57 -27.61 -1.81
CA ALA A 41 13.14 -27.00 -3.00
C ALA A 41 12.86 -25.50 -3.00
N CYS A 42 13.83 -24.68 -3.40
CA CYS A 42 13.75 -23.25 -3.21
C CYS A 42 13.96 -22.48 -4.52
N ARG A 43 12.87 -21.92 -5.04
CA ARG A 43 12.88 -20.92 -6.12
C ARG A 43 12.34 -19.61 -5.55
N ILE A 44 13.04 -18.53 -5.78
CA ILE A 44 12.69 -17.21 -5.26
C ILE A 44 12.57 -16.22 -6.41
N LEU A 45 11.45 -15.54 -6.52
CA LEU A 45 11.29 -14.41 -7.42
C LEU A 45 11.87 -13.16 -6.77
N VAL A 46 12.56 -12.34 -7.58
CA VAL A 46 13.05 -11.02 -7.15
C VAL A 46 12.61 -9.98 -8.16
N GLY A 47 11.89 -8.99 -7.69
CA GLY A 47 11.53 -7.81 -8.47
C GLY A 47 11.87 -6.54 -7.71
N LYS A 48 11.80 -5.41 -8.39
CA LYS A 48 12.18 -4.11 -7.84
C LYS A 48 11.34 -2.98 -8.42
N ASP A 49 11.34 -1.83 -7.77
CA ASP A 49 10.92 -0.60 -8.37
C ASP A 49 12.03 0.00 -9.28
N THR A 50 11.91 1.26 -9.62
CA THR A 50 12.80 1.93 -10.57
C THR A 50 14.02 2.61 -9.95
N ARG A 51 14.21 2.54 -8.62
CA ARG A 51 15.34 3.15 -7.89
C ARG A 51 16.68 2.64 -8.40
N ILE A 52 17.66 3.52 -8.55
CA ILE A 52 19.01 3.15 -8.97
C ILE A 52 19.65 2.13 -8.00
N SER A 53 19.41 2.29 -6.69
CA SER A 53 19.90 1.38 -5.65
C SER A 53 19.32 -0.03 -5.76
N GLY A 54 18.15 -0.18 -6.39
CA GLY A 54 17.52 -1.48 -6.62
C GLY A 54 18.38 -2.44 -7.44
N TYR A 55 19.18 -1.93 -8.38
CA TYR A 55 20.09 -2.76 -9.19
C TYR A 55 21.24 -3.32 -8.35
N MET A 56 21.80 -2.51 -7.47
CA MET A 56 22.87 -2.95 -6.54
C MET A 56 22.33 -3.99 -5.55
N PHE A 57 21.16 -3.74 -4.97
CA PHE A 57 20.56 -4.66 -4.00
C PHE A 57 20.04 -5.94 -4.63
N GLU A 58 19.53 -5.91 -5.86
CA GLU A 58 19.17 -7.11 -6.62
C GLU A 58 20.40 -8.03 -6.78
N SER A 59 21.54 -7.47 -7.19
CA SER A 59 22.78 -8.25 -7.35
C SER A 59 23.31 -8.82 -6.04
N ALA A 60 23.21 -8.07 -4.94
CA ALA A 60 23.63 -8.53 -3.62
C ALA A 60 22.73 -9.68 -3.11
N LEU A 61 21.41 -9.51 -3.19
CA LEU A 61 20.43 -10.54 -2.81
C LEU A 61 20.58 -11.80 -3.66
N GLU A 62 20.74 -11.64 -4.99
CA GLU A 62 20.98 -12.73 -5.94
C GLU A 62 22.19 -13.58 -5.54
N ALA A 63 23.33 -12.93 -5.24
CA ALA A 63 24.54 -13.61 -4.81
C ALA A 63 24.33 -14.39 -3.49
N GLY A 64 23.64 -13.79 -2.52
CA GLY A 64 23.32 -14.43 -1.25
C GLY A 64 22.41 -15.64 -1.40
N LEU A 65 21.31 -15.50 -2.15
CA LEU A 65 20.35 -16.56 -2.46
C LEU A 65 21.03 -17.73 -3.17
N SER A 66 21.82 -17.44 -4.20
CA SER A 66 22.58 -18.45 -4.95
C SER A 66 23.58 -19.18 -4.05
N ALA A 67 24.29 -18.46 -3.16
CA ALA A 67 25.23 -19.05 -2.21
C ALA A 67 24.54 -19.99 -1.21
N ALA A 68 23.28 -19.76 -0.88
CA ALA A 68 22.44 -20.64 -0.06
C ALA A 68 21.88 -21.83 -0.85
N GLY A 69 21.99 -21.86 -2.19
CA GLY A 69 21.49 -22.90 -3.09
C GLY A 69 20.03 -22.69 -3.50
N ALA A 70 19.49 -21.47 -3.41
CA ALA A 70 18.17 -21.11 -3.91
C ALA A 70 18.25 -20.65 -5.38
N ASP A 71 17.38 -21.18 -6.24
CA ASP A 71 17.23 -20.69 -7.61
C ASP A 71 16.56 -19.31 -7.61
N VAL A 72 17.06 -18.39 -8.41
CA VAL A 72 16.59 -16.99 -8.46
C VAL A 72 15.97 -16.68 -9.82
N MET A 73 14.78 -16.11 -9.81
CA MET A 73 14.07 -15.64 -10.99
C MET A 73 13.93 -14.11 -10.93
N LEU A 74 14.64 -13.39 -11.78
CA LEU A 74 14.66 -11.93 -11.81
C LEU A 74 13.57 -11.39 -12.74
N LEU A 75 12.72 -10.51 -12.21
CA LEU A 75 11.62 -9.88 -12.95
C LEU A 75 11.98 -8.51 -13.53
N GLY A 76 13.01 -7.84 -12.96
CA GLY A 76 13.29 -6.44 -13.23
C GLY A 76 12.28 -5.50 -12.56
N PRO A 77 12.13 -4.25 -13.06
CA PRO A 77 11.15 -3.30 -12.53
C PRO A 77 9.71 -3.77 -12.77
N MET A 78 9.03 -4.12 -11.68
CA MET A 78 7.64 -4.60 -11.66
C MET A 78 6.92 -4.12 -10.40
N PRO A 79 5.61 -3.85 -10.45
CA PRO A 79 4.82 -3.50 -9.27
C PRO A 79 4.88 -4.56 -8.17
N THR A 80 4.82 -4.13 -6.92
CA THR A 80 4.75 -5.02 -5.74
C THR A 80 3.66 -6.09 -5.89
N PRO A 81 2.40 -5.77 -6.25
CA PRO A 81 1.37 -6.79 -6.47
C PRO A 81 1.69 -7.75 -7.64
N ALA A 82 2.42 -7.31 -8.65
CA ALA A 82 2.86 -8.20 -9.72
C ALA A 82 3.80 -9.28 -9.21
N ILE A 83 4.70 -8.93 -8.27
CA ILE A 83 5.62 -9.91 -7.68
C ILE A 83 4.84 -10.91 -6.84
N ALA A 84 3.87 -10.46 -6.02
CA ALA A 84 2.98 -11.34 -5.26
C ALA A 84 2.22 -12.32 -6.19
N TYR A 85 1.64 -11.83 -7.28
CA TYR A 85 0.94 -12.63 -8.27
C TYR A 85 1.85 -13.64 -8.97
N LEU A 86 3.00 -13.18 -9.47
CA LEU A 86 3.94 -14.04 -10.21
C LEU A 86 4.59 -15.09 -9.31
N THR A 87 4.83 -14.80 -8.03
CA THR A 87 5.30 -15.80 -7.05
C THR A 87 4.38 -17.01 -7.03
N ARG A 88 3.06 -16.79 -6.99
CA ARG A 88 2.07 -17.87 -7.03
C ARG A 88 2.08 -18.63 -8.36
N THR A 89 2.06 -17.89 -9.47
CA THR A 89 1.89 -18.49 -10.80
C THR A 89 3.13 -19.22 -11.30
N PHE A 90 4.31 -18.84 -10.83
CA PHE A 90 5.56 -19.58 -11.09
C PHE A 90 5.82 -20.68 -10.05
N HIS A 91 4.91 -20.86 -9.08
CA HIS A 91 5.10 -21.82 -7.98
C HIS A 91 6.44 -21.63 -7.27
N ALA A 92 6.82 -20.38 -7.03
CA ALA A 92 8.01 -20.05 -6.25
C ALA A 92 7.68 -20.12 -4.76
N GLU A 93 8.67 -20.48 -3.95
CA GLU A 93 8.51 -20.57 -2.50
C GLU A 93 8.42 -19.21 -1.84
N ALA A 94 9.01 -18.17 -2.45
CA ALA A 94 8.91 -16.79 -2.01
C ALA A 94 9.07 -15.78 -3.15
N GLY A 95 8.57 -14.57 -2.91
CA GLY A 95 8.83 -13.37 -3.70
C GLY A 95 9.53 -12.31 -2.88
N ILE A 96 10.53 -11.66 -3.44
CA ILE A 96 11.25 -10.54 -2.84
C ILE A 96 11.01 -9.28 -3.66
N VAL A 97 10.63 -8.21 -3.00
CA VAL A 97 10.43 -6.88 -3.59
C VAL A 97 11.49 -5.93 -3.04
N ILE A 98 12.21 -5.27 -3.92
CA ILE A 98 13.17 -4.22 -3.58
C ILE A 98 12.51 -2.89 -3.85
N SER A 99 11.95 -2.27 -2.81
CA SER A 99 11.25 -0.98 -2.89
C SER A 99 11.03 -0.34 -1.52
N ALA A 100 10.96 0.98 -1.50
CA ALA A 100 10.48 1.77 -0.37
C ALA A 100 9.16 2.50 -0.70
N SER A 101 8.33 1.95 -1.64
CA SER A 101 6.99 2.45 -1.99
C SER A 101 7.04 3.94 -2.37
N HIS A 102 6.35 4.80 -1.62
CA HIS A 102 6.19 6.23 -1.88
C HIS A 102 7.36 7.12 -1.38
N ASN A 103 8.39 6.55 -0.75
CA ASN A 103 9.54 7.31 -0.27
C ASN A 103 10.38 7.86 -1.43
N PRO A 104 11.21 8.90 -1.22
CA PRO A 104 12.16 9.40 -2.22
C PRO A 104 13.22 8.34 -2.58
N HIS A 105 13.98 8.59 -3.63
CA HIS A 105 14.91 7.62 -4.24
C HIS A 105 16.09 7.20 -3.34
N ASP A 106 16.46 8.01 -2.37
CA ASP A 106 17.55 7.77 -1.42
C ASP A 106 17.17 6.81 -0.28
N ASP A 107 15.88 6.46 -0.17
CA ASP A 107 15.41 5.34 0.64
C ASP A 107 15.24 4.08 -0.22
N ASN A 108 15.37 2.91 0.40
CA ASN A 108 14.98 1.63 -0.19
C ASN A 108 14.53 0.64 0.89
N GLY A 109 14.06 -0.53 0.47
CA GLY A 109 13.59 -1.55 1.39
C GLY A 109 13.46 -2.92 0.73
N ILE A 110 13.26 -3.92 1.56
CA ILE A 110 13.05 -5.30 1.14
C ILE A 110 11.75 -5.80 1.77
N LYS A 111 10.82 -6.23 0.92
CA LYS A 111 9.56 -6.88 1.32
C LYS A 111 9.60 -8.33 0.86
N PHE A 112 8.92 -9.19 1.62
CA PHE A 112 8.82 -10.60 1.29
C PHE A 112 7.38 -11.03 1.13
N PHE A 113 7.14 -11.90 0.15
CA PHE A 113 5.89 -12.63 -0.03
C PHE A 113 6.14 -14.13 0.07
N SER A 114 5.19 -14.83 0.67
CA SER A 114 5.14 -16.30 0.68
C SER A 114 4.83 -16.85 -0.71
N GLY A 115 4.96 -18.15 -0.91
CA GLY A 115 4.54 -18.83 -2.14
C GLY A 115 3.05 -18.66 -2.48
N GLN A 116 2.24 -18.21 -1.53
CA GLN A 116 0.83 -17.88 -1.73
C GLN A 116 0.61 -16.42 -2.16
N GLY A 117 1.68 -15.63 -2.31
CA GLY A 117 1.59 -14.20 -2.64
C GLY A 117 1.03 -13.36 -1.49
N THR A 118 1.14 -13.82 -0.26
CA THR A 118 0.80 -13.09 0.97
C THR A 118 2.06 -12.69 1.71
N LYS A 119 1.97 -11.75 2.65
CA LYS A 119 3.12 -11.43 3.53
C LYS A 119 3.61 -12.70 4.26
N LEU A 120 4.90 -12.72 4.58
CA LEU A 120 5.46 -13.85 5.34
C LEU A 120 4.82 -13.95 6.73
N PRO A 121 4.62 -15.18 7.22
CA PRO A 121 4.36 -15.42 8.63
C PRO A 121 5.50 -14.91 9.51
N ASP A 122 5.18 -14.44 10.71
CA ASP A 122 6.15 -13.89 11.67
C ASP A 122 7.26 -14.88 12.01
N GLU A 123 6.95 -16.18 12.04
CA GLU A 123 7.90 -17.26 12.33
C GLU A 123 9.00 -17.35 11.28
N ILE A 124 8.66 -17.10 10.01
CA ILE A 124 9.64 -17.13 8.91
C ILE A 124 10.52 -15.88 8.96
N GLU A 125 9.94 -14.70 9.24
CA GLU A 125 10.70 -13.47 9.42
C GLU A 125 11.71 -13.61 10.59
N LEU A 126 11.28 -14.18 11.72
CA LEU A 126 12.17 -14.45 12.87
C LEU A 126 13.27 -15.46 12.53
N MET A 127 12.97 -16.53 11.79
CA MET A 127 13.97 -17.49 11.32
C MET A 127 15.03 -16.81 10.44
N ILE A 128 14.62 -15.90 9.55
CA ILE A 128 15.54 -15.13 8.71
C ILE A 128 16.43 -14.24 9.61
N GLU A 129 15.87 -13.57 10.62
CA GLU A 129 16.63 -12.75 11.56
C GLU A 129 17.66 -13.55 12.37
N GLU A 130 17.31 -14.75 12.82
CA GLU A 130 18.26 -15.64 13.52
C GLU A 130 19.44 -16.03 12.61
N LEU A 131 19.16 -16.31 11.34
CA LEU A 131 20.20 -16.62 10.37
C LEU A 131 21.08 -15.42 10.02
N LEU A 132 20.56 -14.20 10.10
CA LEU A 132 21.37 -12.98 9.95
C LEU A 132 22.45 -12.84 11.03
N ASP A 133 22.28 -13.41 12.20
CA ASP A 133 23.32 -13.40 13.26
C ASP A 133 24.32 -14.57 13.11
N ALA A 134 24.03 -15.59 12.26
CA ALA A 134 24.90 -16.72 12.00
C ALA A 134 26.02 -16.40 10.98
N PRO A 135 27.15 -17.12 10.99
CA PRO A 135 28.18 -17.01 9.94
C PRO A 135 27.61 -17.45 8.58
N MET A 136 27.85 -16.65 7.55
CA MET A 136 27.46 -17.01 6.17
C MET A 136 28.31 -18.19 5.68
N THR A 137 27.66 -19.20 5.12
CA THR A 137 28.30 -20.38 4.48
C THR A 137 27.85 -20.48 3.04
N VAL A 138 28.68 -21.10 2.21
CA VAL A 138 28.34 -21.36 0.80
C VAL A 138 28.16 -22.87 0.63
N VAL A 139 27.10 -23.25 -0.08
CA VAL A 139 26.88 -24.67 -0.42
C VAL A 139 27.95 -25.17 -1.39
N GLU A 140 28.07 -26.49 -1.56
CA GLU A 140 28.94 -27.08 -2.58
C GLU A 140 28.64 -26.50 -3.97
N SER A 141 29.66 -26.32 -4.81
CA SER A 141 29.52 -25.71 -6.15
C SER A 141 28.43 -26.37 -7.02
N SER A 142 28.24 -27.68 -6.87
CA SER A 142 27.19 -28.43 -7.57
C SER A 142 25.76 -28.13 -7.10
N LYS A 143 25.61 -27.46 -5.95
CA LYS A 143 24.34 -27.12 -5.30
C LYS A 143 24.06 -25.64 -5.30
N LEU A 144 24.89 -24.81 -5.94
CA LEU A 144 24.62 -23.37 -6.08
C LEU A 144 23.32 -23.15 -6.84
N GLY A 145 22.54 -22.17 -6.37
CA GLY A 145 21.31 -21.77 -7.04
C GLY A 145 21.57 -21.13 -8.40
N LYS A 146 20.70 -21.42 -9.37
CA LYS A 146 20.76 -20.86 -10.72
C LYS A 146 19.98 -19.55 -10.77
N VAL A 147 20.52 -18.60 -11.52
CA VAL A 147 19.86 -17.32 -11.78
C VAL A 147 19.29 -17.29 -13.19
N SER A 148 18.05 -16.87 -13.33
CA SER A 148 17.37 -16.71 -14.62
C SER A 148 16.58 -15.41 -14.65
N ARG A 149 16.34 -14.87 -15.86
CA ARG A 149 15.51 -13.67 -16.05
C ARG A 149 14.20 -14.04 -16.72
N ILE A 150 13.09 -13.54 -16.18
CA ILE A 150 11.75 -13.73 -16.74
C ILE A 150 11.44 -12.52 -17.63
N ASN A 151 11.42 -12.73 -18.95
CA ASN A 151 11.29 -11.65 -19.92
C ASN A 151 9.82 -11.30 -20.23
N ASP A 152 8.87 -12.17 -19.93
CA ASP A 152 7.44 -12.01 -20.20
C ASP A 152 6.61 -11.63 -18.96
N ALA A 153 7.27 -11.28 -17.85
CA ALA A 153 6.62 -10.91 -16.60
C ALA A 153 5.58 -9.78 -16.76
N SER A 154 5.93 -8.73 -17.51
CA SER A 154 5.04 -7.59 -17.76
C SER A 154 3.76 -8.01 -18.49
N GLY A 155 3.86 -8.82 -19.55
CA GLY A 155 2.69 -9.30 -20.30
C GLY A 155 1.77 -10.16 -19.44
N ARG A 156 2.36 -11.06 -18.62
CA ARG A 156 1.57 -11.90 -17.69
C ARG A 156 0.79 -11.07 -16.69
N TYR A 157 1.40 -10.02 -16.13
CA TYR A 157 0.74 -9.17 -15.16
C TYR A 157 -0.30 -8.24 -15.82
N ILE A 158 -0.06 -7.73 -17.02
CA ILE A 158 -1.06 -6.96 -17.80
C ILE A 158 -2.31 -7.83 -18.02
N GLU A 159 -2.15 -9.07 -18.50
CA GLU A 159 -3.27 -9.97 -18.69
C GLU A 159 -3.98 -10.31 -17.39
N PHE A 160 -3.25 -10.49 -16.30
CA PHE A 160 -3.84 -10.68 -14.97
C PHE A 160 -4.69 -9.48 -14.54
N CYS A 161 -4.18 -8.25 -14.64
CA CYS A 161 -4.96 -7.05 -14.32
C CYS A 161 -6.24 -6.97 -15.18
N LYS A 162 -6.14 -7.20 -16.48
CA LYS A 162 -7.28 -7.21 -17.40
C LYS A 162 -8.30 -8.30 -17.06
N SER A 163 -7.86 -9.44 -16.53
CA SER A 163 -8.75 -10.53 -16.13
C SER A 163 -9.62 -10.21 -14.91
N SER A 164 -9.31 -9.13 -14.18
CA SER A 164 -10.13 -8.65 -13.04
C SER A 164 -11.44 -7.99 -13.47
N VAL A 165 -11.61 -7.74 -14.75
CA VAL A 165 -12.83 -7.18 -15.36
C VAL A 165 -13.38 -8.15 -16.41
N PRO A 166 -14.69 -8.08 -16.76
CA PRO A 166 -15.26 -8.93 -17.80
C PRO A 166 -14.52 -8.80 -19.13
N SER A 167 -14.36 -9.89 -19.86
CA SER A 167 -13.65 -9.91 -21.16
C SER A 167 -14.28 -9.00 -22.23
N SER A 168 -15.56 -8.66 -22.07
CA SER A 168 -16.28 -7.69 -22.93
C SER A 168 -16.05 -6.23 -22.53
N THR A 169 -15.22 -5.96 -21.51
CA THR A 169 -14.97 -4.60 -21.04
C THR A 169 -14.24 -3.80 -22.10
N ASN A 170 -14.80 -2.62 -22.40
CA ASN A 170 -14.20 -1.65 -23.30
C ASN A 170 -14.41 -0.24 -22.72
N PHE A 171 -13.33 0.51 -22.56
CA PHE A 171 -13.33 1.90 -22.10
C PHE A 171 -13.19 2.91 -23.26
N ALA A 172 -13.56 2.53 -24.49
CA ALA A 172 -13.53 3.45 -25.63
C ALA A 172 -14.33 4.72 -25.35
N GLY A 173 -13.71 5.87 -25.63
CA GLY A 173 -14.27 7.19 -25.37
C GLY A 173 -13.94 7.75 -23.98
N LEU A 174 -13.40 6.96 -23.06
CA LEU A 174 -12.94 7.44 -21.75
C LEU A 174 -11.52 7.99 -21.85
N LYS A 175 -11.34 9.27 -21.51
CA LYS A 175 -10.04 9.96 -21.48
C LYS A 175 -9.46 9.90 -20.09
N ILE A 176 -8.32 9.25 -19.93
CA ILE A 176 -7.65 9.04 -18.64
C ILE A 176 -6.25 9.66 -18.67
N VAL A 177 -5.90 10.42 -17.63
CA VAL A 177 -4.52 10.79 -17.37
C VAL A 177 -3.93 9.84 -16.33
N VAL A 178 -2.81 9.20 -16.63
CA VAL A 178 -2.15 8.22 -15.76
C VAL A 178 -0.80 8.74 -15.32
N ASP A 179 -0.62 8.96 -14.03
CA ASP A 179 0.65 9.30 -13.40
C ASP A 179 1.29 8.06 -12.79
N CYS A 180 2.42 7.65 -13.34
CA CYS A 180 3.14 6.44 -12.94
C CYS A 180 4.21 6.69 -11.87
N ALA A 181 4.31 7.88 -11.27
CA ALA A 181 5.28 8.24 -10.23
C ALA A 181 6.76 7.98 -10.63
N HIS A 182 7.09 7.89 -11.91
CA HIS A 182 8.36 7.32 -12.40
C HIS A 182 8.71 5.96 -11.76
N GLY A 183 7.69 5.26 -11.26
CA GLY A 183 7.76 4.03 -10.50
C GLY A 183 7.53 2.76 -11.34
N ALA A 184 7.31 1.66 -10.65
CA ALA A 184 7.23 0.32 -11.23
C ALA A 184 6.05 0.10 -12.18
N THR A 185 5.01 0.94 -12.11
CA THR A 185 3.82 0.89 -12.98
C THR A 185 4.05 1.47 -14.37
N TYR A 186 5.18 2.15 -14.63
CA TYR A 186 5.43 2.99 -15.82
C TYR A 186 5.19 2.30 -17.17
N LYS A 187 5.39 0.98 -17.26
CA LYS A 187 5.12 0.19 -18.46
C LYS A 187 3.74 -0.46 -18.42
N VAL A 188 3.40 -1.06 -17.28
CA VAL A 188 2.26 -1.98 -17.20
C VAL A 188 0.93 -1.22 -17.09
N ALA A 189 0.84 -0.15 -16.28
CA ALA A 189 -0.42 0.56 -16.09
C ALA A 189 -0.94 1.23 -17.37
N PRO A 190 -0.13 2.00 -18.13
CA PRO A 190 -0.60 2.55 -19.40
C PRO A 190 -1.04 1.48 -20.40
N SER A 191 -0.38 0.32 -20.42
CA SER A 191 -0.73 -0.79 -21.31
C SER A 191 -2.09 -1.38 -20.94
N VAL A 192 -2.36 -1.62 -19.67
CA VAL A 192 -3.65 -2.16 -19.20
C VAL A 192 -4.82 -1.29 -19.67
N PHE A 193 -4.77 0.02 -19.42
CA PHE A 193 -5.86 0.92 -19.77
C PHE A 193 -6.01 1.10 -21.28
N LYS A 194 -4.91 1.20 -22.04
CA LYS A 194 -4.91 1.30 -23.51
C LYS A 194 -5.49 0.03 -24.15
N GLU A 195 -5.08 -1.14 -23.68
CA GLU A 195 -5.58 -2.41 -24.22
C GLU A 195 -7.05 -2.65 -23.90
N LEU A 196 -7.58 -2.00 -22.84
CA LEU A 196 -9.01 -1.96 -22.55
C LEU A 196 -9.74 -0.82 -23.28
N GLY A 197 -9.07 -0.12 -24.21
CA GLY A 197 -9.69 0.84 -25.15
C GLY A 197 -9.74 2.30 -24.66
N ALA A 198 -9.20 2.65 -23.50
CA ALA A 198 -9.18 4.03 -23.03
C ALA A 198 -8.20 4.91 -23.83
N ASP A 199 -8.53 6.20 -23.96
CA ASP A 199 -7.61 7.24 -24.44
C ASP A 199 -6.72 7.69 -23.28
N VAL A 200 -5.44 7.31 -23.31
CA VAL A 200 -4.53 7.43 -22.16
C VAL A 200 -3.43 8.44 -22.43
N THR A 201 -3.44 9.52 -21.66
CA THR A 201 -2.31 10.45 -21.51
C THR A 201 -1.45 9.98 -20.34
N VAL A 202 -0.12 9.86 -20.52
CA VAL A 202 0.78 9.31 -19.52
C VAL A 202 1.70 10.39 -18.97
N LEU A 203 1.78 10.49 -17.66
CA LEU A 203 2.71 11.36 -16.91
C LEU A 203 3.71 10.48 -16.15
N SER A 204 4.85 11.06 -15.82
CA SER A 204 5.87 10.49 -14.92
C SER A 204 6.21 9.02 -15.22
N ALA A 205 6.41 8.68 -16.51
CA ALA A 205 6.70 7.33 -16.98
C ALA A 205 8.11 7.17 -17.60
N GLN A 206 9.04 8.05 -17.26
CA GLN A 206 10.44 8.02 -17.73
C GLN A 206 11.39 7.94 -16.53
N PRO A 207 11.47 6.75 -15.88
CA PRO A 207 12.35 6.58 -14.71
C PRO A 207 13.81 6.69 -15.09
N ASN A 208 14.58 7.46 -14.33
CA ASN A 208 16.04 7.59 -14.47
C ASN A 208 16.82 7.00 -13.28
N GLY A 209 16.10 6.38 -12.34
CA GLY A 209 16.65 5.79 -11.13
C GLY A 209 16.68 6.73 -9.91
N LEU A 210 16.50 8.05 -10.12
CA LEU A 210 16.59 9.08 -9.09
C LEU A 210 15.30 9.89 -8.93
N ASN A 211 14.37 9.78 -9.87
CA ASN A 211 13.16 10.60 -9.95
C ASN A 211 11.87 9.91 -9.52
N ILE A 212 11.95 8.72 -8.92
CA ILE A 212 10.76 8.02 -8.39
C ILE A 212 10.07 8.87 -7.32
N ASN A 213 8.76 9.05 -7.42
CA ASN A 213 7.92 9.88 -6.53
C ASN A 213 8.31 11.36 -6.45
N GLU A 214 9.21 11.85 -7.30
CA GLU A 214 9.66 13.24 -7.26
C GLU A 214 8.60 14.17 -7.85
N ASN A 215 7.87 14.88 -6.98
CA ASN A 215 6.78 15.80 -7.34
C ASN A 215 5.71 15.18 -8.24
N CYS A 216 5.43 13.88 -8.09
CA CYS A 216 4.47 13.13 -8.89
C CYS A 216 3.89 11.94 -8.11
N GLY A 217 2.94 11.24 -8.73
CA GLY A 217 2.28 10.08 -8.16
C GLY A 217 1.31 10.41 -7.03
N SER A 218 0.93 9.39 -6.25
CA SER A 218 -0.13 9.48 -5.24
C SER A 218 0.18 10.38 -4.04
N THR A 219 1.43 10.82 -3.87
CA THR A 219 1.83 11.74 -2.81
C THR A 219 1.93 13.21 -3.26
N HIS A 220 1.89 13.48 -4.57
CA HIS A 220 1.98 14.80 -5.19
C HIS A 220 1.00 14.88 -6.37
N MET A 221 -0.24 15.23 -6.07
CA MET A 221 -1.35 15.16 -7.03
C MET A 221 -1.47 16.39 -7.95
N GLU A 222 -0.73 17.47 -7.68
CA GLU A 222 -0.89 18.78 -8.33
C GLU A 222 -0.67 18.70 -9.85
N GLN A 223 0.32 17.93 -10.29
CA GLN A 223 0.59 17.74 -11.71
C GLN A 223 -0.54 17.00 -12.41
N LEU A 224 -1.05 15.94 -11.76
CA LEU A 224 -2.19 15.16 -12.28
C LEU A 224 -3.46 16.01 -12.36
N GLN A 225 -3.78 16.78 -11.30
CA GLN A 225 -4.94 17.69 -11.29
C GLN A 225 -4.87 18.69 -12.44
N ALA A 226 -3.71 19.34 -12.61
CA ALA A 226 -3.49 20.30 -13.71
C ALA A 226 -3.65 19.65 -15.10
N ALA A 227 -3.13 18.43 -15.28
CA ALA A 227 -3.23 17.72 -16.55
C ALA A 227 -4.67 17.25 -16.86
N VAL A 228 -5.43 16.81 -15.87
CA VAL A 228 -6.85 16.45 -16.03
C VAL A 228 -7.66 17.66 -16.49
N LEU A 229 -7.47 18.80 -15.82
CA LEU A 229 -8.20 20.04 -16.16
C LEU A 229 -7.81 20.58 -17.55
N ALA A 230 -6.51 20.67 -17.84
CA ALA A 230 -6.02 21.20 -19.11
C ALA A 230 -6.37 20.29 -20.30
N GLY A 231 -6.34 18.99 -20.09
CA GLY A 231 -6.65 17.98 -21.12
C GLY A 231 -8.15 17.69 -21.29
N HIS A 232 -9.01 18.29 -20.46
CA HIS A 232 -10.43 17.94 -20.38
C HIS A 232 -10.62 16.42 -20.30
N ALA A 233 -9.82 15.76 -19.44
CA ALA A 233 -9.91 14.34 -19.21
C ALA A 233 -11.10 14.00 -18.28
N ASP A 234 -11.66 12.80 -18.44
CA ASP A 234 -12.76 12.34 -17.59
C ASP A 234 -12.29 12.08 -16.16
N LEU A 235 -11.03 11.64 -16.02
CA LEU A 235 -10.40 11.43 -14.72
C LEU A 235 -8.87 11.28 -14.83
N GLY A 236 -8.22 11.37 -13.68
CA GLY A 236 -6.80 11.06 -13.48
C GLY A 236 -6.61 9.88 -12.53
N ILE A 237 -5.53 9.11 -12.72
CA ILE A 237 -5.12 7.98 -11.87
C ILE A 237 -3.66 8.19 -11.50
N ALA A 238 -3.34 8.30 -10.21
CA ALA A 238 -1.98 8.38 -9.70
C ALA A 238 -1.61 7.13 -8.92
N PHE A 239 -0.49 6.55 -9.25
CA PHE A 239 0.12 5.43 -8.55
C PHE A 239 1.23 5.92 -7.61
N ASP A 240 1.64 5.11 -6.65
CA ASP A 240 2.90 5.29 -5.94
C ASP A 240 4.04 4.52 -6.61
N GLY A 241 5.25 4.66 -6.06
CA GLY A 241 6.46 4.15 -6.70
C GLY A 241 6.49 2.64 -6.95
N ASP A 242 5.81 1.82 -6.16
CA ASP A 242 5.75 0.36 -6.33
C ASP A 242 4.37 -0.17 -6.70
N GLY A 243 3.39 0.71 -6.92
CA GLY A 243 2.11 0.38 -7.52
C GLY A 243 1.16 -0.41 -6.62
N ASP A 244 1.31 -0.32 -5.31
CA ASP A 244 0.39 -0.89 -4.34
C ASP A 244 -0.68 0.10 -3.85
N ARG A 245 -0.53 1.41 -4.21
CA ARG A 245 -1.46 2.50 -3.87
C ARG A 245 -1.93 3.24 -5.10
N VAL A 246 -3.20 3.67 -5.06
CA VAL A 246 -3.83 4.51 -6.08
C VAL A 246 -4.66 5.62 -5.44
N LEU A 247 -4.50 6.82 -5.95
CA LEU A 247 -5.46 7.92 -5.77
C LEU A 247 -5.97 8.36 -7.15
N MET A 248 -7.14 8.97 -7.18
CA MET A 248 -7.72 9.46 -8.44
C MET A 248 -8.03 10.95 -8.36
N VAL A 249 -8.27 11.53 -9.53
CA VAL A 249 -8.74 12.92 -9.68
C VAL A 249 -9.95 12.89 -10.59
N ASP A 250 -11.05 13.52 -10.20
CA ASP A 250 -12.21 13.65 -11.05
C ASP A 250 -12.02 14.77 -12.09
N HIS A 251 -12.93 14.85 -13.07
CA HIS A 251 -12.87 15.84 -14.17
C HIS A 251 -12.93 17.30 -13.68
N THR A 252 -13.30 17.54 -12.43
CA THR A 252 -13.31 18.88 -11.80
C THR A 252 -12.01 19.21 -11.08
N GLY A 253 -11.03 18.29 -11.06
CA GLY A 253 -9.76 18.43 -10.40
C GLY A 253 -9.76 18.04 -8.91
N VAL A 254 -10.85 17.47 -8.39
CA VAL A 254 -10.93 17.05 -6.99
C VAL A 254 -10.31 15.67 -6.80
N ILE A 255 -9.49 15.55 -5.75
CA ILE A 255 -8.85 14.29 -5.38
C ILE A 255 -9.90 13.34 -4.79
N VAL A 256 -9.86 12.09 -5.23
CA VAL A 256 -10.65 10.95 -4.79
C VAL A 256 -9.69 9.99 -4.09
N ASP A 257 -9.72 9.96 -2.77
CA ASP A 257 -8.77 9.20 -1.97
C ASP A 257 -9.18 7.73 -1.75
N GLY A 258 -8.37 6.99 -1.00
CA GLY A 258 -8.63 5.56 -0.76
C GLY A 258 -9.96 5.26 -0.08
N ASP A 259 -10.47 6.14 0.76
CA ASP A 259 -11.79 5.96 1.40
C ASP A 259 -12.92 6.10 0.38
N ASP A 260 -12.82 7.06 -0.54
CA ASP A 260 -13.78 7.22 -1.64
C ASP A 260 -13.75 6.00 -2.58
N LEU A 261 -12.54 5.52 -2.92
CA LEU A 261 -12.37 4.34 -3.77
C LEU A 261 -12.96 3.08 -3.13
N LEU A 262 -12.72 2.88 -1.83
CA LEU A 262 -13.30 1.78 -1.06
C LEU A 262 -14.83 1.81 -1.09
N PHE A 263 -15.42 3.00 -0.87
CA PHE A 263 -16.86 3.18 -0.94
C PHE A 263 -17.42 2.81 -2.32
N ILE A 264 -16.82 3.33 -3.40
CA ILE A 264 -17.27 3.10 -4.77
C ILE A 264 -17.24 1.59 -5.11
N ILE A 265 -16.16 0.91 -4.75
CA ILE A 265 -16.01 -0.53 -4.97
C ILE A 265 -17.02 -1.33 -4.13
N ALA A 266 -17.14 -1.01 -2.84
CA ALA A 266 -18.05 -1.71 -1.93
C ALA A 266 -19.51 -1.54 -2.34
N ARG A 267 -19.94 -0.32 -2.75
CA ARG A 267 -21.28 -0.02 -3.26
C ARG A 267 -21.60 -0.84 -4.51
N ASP A 268 -20.71 -0.88 -5.52
CA ASP A 268 -20.91 -1.70 -6.73
C ASP A 268 -21.06 -3.18 -6.39
N LEU A 269 -20.23 -3.70 -5.51
CA LEU A 269 -20.31 -5.10 -5.10
C LEU A 269 -21.59 -5.40 -4.31
N HIS A 270 -22.00 -4.50 -3.43
CA HIS A 270 -23.23 -4.62 -2.64
C HIS A 270 -24.48 -4.65 -3.53
N GLU A 271 -24.62 -3.68 -4.44
CA GLU A 271 -25.74 -3.60 -5.38
C GLU A 271 -25.88 -4.82 -6.30
N ARG A 272 -24.75 -5.48 -6.58
CA ARG A 272 -24.71 -6.72 -7.37
C ARG A 272 -24.86 -7.98 -6.52
N ASN A 273 -25.08 -7.86 -5.21
CA ASN A 273 -25.10 -8.99 -4.27
C ASN A 273 -23.80 -9.83 -4.31
N LYS A 274 -22.66 -9.17 -4.51
CA LYS A 274 -21.34 -9.80 -4.59
C LYS A 274 -20.40 -9.37 -3.46
N LEU A 275 -20.78 -8.42 -2.63
CA LEU A 275 -20.01 -8.05 -1.44
C LEU A 275 -20.15 -9.16 -0.40
N GLN A 276 -19.05 -9.80 -0.07
CA GLN A 276 -19.00 -10.80 1.01
C GLN A 276 -18.63 -10.11 2.32
N GLY A 277 -19.60 -10.02 3.22
CA GLY A 277 -19.46 -9.35 4.51
C GLY A 277 -19.51 -7.82 4.41
N GLY A 278 -18.48 -7.15 4.89
CA GLY A 278 -18.41 -5.69 4.95
C GLY A 278 -17.08 -5.15 4.40
N VAL A 279 -16.71 -3.96 4.88
CA VAL A 279 -15.49 -3.26 4.49
C VAL A 279 -14.57 -3.09 5.70
N VAL A 280 -13.27 -3.35 5.50
CA VAL A 280 -12.25 -3.07 6.52
C VAL A 280 -11.51 -1.80 6.12
N GLY A 281 -11.63 -0.76 6.95
CA GLY A 281 -10.77 0.43 6.88
C GLY A 281 -9.71 0.43 7.97
N THR A 282 -9.13 1.58 8.24
CA THR A 282 -8.19 1.76 9.34
C THR A 282 -8.69 2.79 10.35
N LEU A 283 -7.98 2.92 11.46
CA LEU A 283 -8.21 4.01 12.42
C LEU A 283 -8.13 5.40 11.78
N MET A 284 -7.49 5.53 10.62
CA MET A 284 -7.35 6.79 9.89
C MET A 284 -8.42 7.00 8.82
N SER A 285 -9.24 5.99 8.48
CA SER A 285 -10.34 6.16 7.54
C SER A 285 -11.32 7.22 8.02
N ASN A 286 -11.77 8.06 7.10
CA ASN A 286 -12.68 9.18 7.42
C ASN A 286 -14.03 8.69 7.94
N LEU A 287 -14.61 9.39 8.92
CA LEU A 287 -15.92 9.08 9.45
C LEU A 287 -17.01 9.08 8.36
N GLY A 288 -16.85 9.95 7.36
CA GLY A 288 -17.77 10.02 6.21
C GLY A 288 -17.87 8.71 5.44
N LEU A 289 -16.78 7.91 5.34
CA LEU A 289 -16.82 6.56 4.76
C LEU A 289 -17.72 5.63 5.59
N GLU A 290 -17.53 5.60 6.91
CA GLU A 290 -18.31 4.76 7.83
C GLU A 290 -19.79 5.08 7.74
N LEU A 291 -20.15 6.38 7.76
CA LEU A 291 -21.53 6.84 7.64
C LEU A 291 -22.14 6.46 6.29
N ALA A 292 -21.42 6.68 5.18
CA ALA A 292 -21.90 6.34 3.84
C ALA A 292 -22.11 4.82 3.65
N LEU A 293 -21.26 3.99 4.25
CA LEU A 293 -21.44 2.54 4.26
C LEU A 293 -22.63 2.11 5.11
N ALA A 294 -22.81 2.75 6.29
CA ALA A 294 -23.94 2.50 7.17
C ALA A 294 -25.29 2.83 6.51
N ASP A 295 -25.37 3.91 5.74
CA ASP A 295 -26.57 4.29 4.95
C ASP A 295 -26.98 3.20 3.95
N LEU A 296 -26.01 2.39 3.47
CA LEU A 296 -26.25 1.24 2.60
C LEU A 296 -26.44 -0.09 3.35
N GLY A 297 -26.36 -0.06 4.69
CA GLY A 297 -26.39 -1.28 5.51
C GLY A 297 -25.14 -2.16 5.36
N ILE A 298 -24.02 -1.61 4.89
CA ILE A 298 -22.74 -2.32 4.74
C ILE A 298 -21.96 -2.24 6.05
N PRO A 299 -21.62 -3.36 6.70
CA PRO A 299 -20.80 -3.36 7.91
C PRO A 299 -19.41 -2.77 7.65
N PHE A 300 -18.91 -1.98 8.61
CA PHE A 300 -17.58 -1.39 8.55
C PHE A 300 -16.79 -1.69 9.83
N VAL A 301 -15.51 -2.02 9.67
CA VAL A 301 -14.59 -2.29 10.79
C VAL A 301 -13.29 -1.52 10.58
N ARG A 302 -12.73 -1.00 11.67
CA ARG A 302 -11.45 -0.29 11.68
C ARG A 302 -10.34 -1.17 12.21
N ALA A 303 -9.39 -1.52 11.35
CA ALA A 303 -8.12 -2.12 11.73
C ALA A 303 -7.12 -1.06 12.24
N ASN A 304 -6.03 -1.50 12.85
CA ASN A 304 -4.87 -0.64 13.06
C ASN A 304 -4.31 -0.15 11.71
N VAL A 305 -3.56 0.96 11.75
CA VAL A 305 -2.92 1.54 10.56
C VAL A 305 -1.83 0.62 10.04
N GLY A 306 -1.90 0.27 8.77
CA GLY A 306 -0.98 -0.61 8.05
C GLY A 306 -1.72 -1.76 7.36
N ASP A 307 -1.33 -2.04 6.14
CA ASP A 307 -1.93 -3.04 5.27
C ASP A 307 -1.98 -4.46 5.90
N ARG A 308 -0.95 -4.83 6.70
CA ARG A 308 -0.90 -6.11 7.45
C ARG A 308 -2.14 -6.27 8.35
N TYR A 309 -2.57 -5.20 9.03
CA TYR A 309 -3.72 -5.25 9.93
C TYR A 309 -5.03 -5.30 9.16
N VAL A 310 -5.13 -4.57 8.05
CA VAL A 310 -6.30 -4.65 7.16
C VAL A 310 -6.46 -6.06 6.60
N ILE A 311 -5.37 -6.65 6.12
CA ILE A 311 -5.36 -8.02 5.58
C ILE A 311 -5.74 -9.04 6.67
N ALA A 312 -5.21 -8.90 7.89
CA ALA A 312 -5.53 -9.79 9.01
C ALA A 312 -7.02 -9.76 9.35
N GLU A 313 -7.63 -8.57 9.47
CA GLU A 313 -9.07 -8.41 9.73
C GLU A 313 -9.93 -8.97 8.57
N LEU A 314 -9.51 -8.78 7.32
CA LEU A 314 -10.20 -9.35 6.16
C LEU A 314 -10.22 -10.89 6.21
N LEU A 315 -9.08 -11.50 6.54
CA LEU A 315 -8.94 -12.95 6.64
C LEU A 315 -9.76 -13.51 7.82
N GLU A 316 -9.66 -12.88 9.00
CA GLU A 316 -10.39 -13.32 10.20
C GLU A 316 -11.91 -13.30 9.99
N ARG A 317 -12.41 -12.25 9.31
CA ARG A 317 -13.84 -12.08 9.05
C ARG A 317 -14.32 -12.78 7.78
N ASN A 318 -13.40 -13.32 6.98
CA ASN A 318 -13.70 -13.79 5.63
C ASN A 318 -14.38 -12.73 4.76
N TRP A 319 -13.90 -11.49 4.86
CA TRP A 319 -14.34 -10.35 4.06
C TRP A 319 -13.40 -10.12 2.87
N GLN A 320 -13.83 -9.35 1.87
CA GLN A 320 -13.12 -9.28 0.59
C GLN A 320 -12.59 -7.90 0.24
N VAL A 321 -13.11 -6.84 0.84
CA VAL A 321 -12.77 -5.46 0.50
C VAL A 321 -12.27 -4.71 1.72
N GLY A 322 -11.11 -4.12 1.60
CA GLY A 322 -10.55 -3.27 2.65
C GLY A 322 -9.41 -2.41 2.13
N GLY A 323 -8.96 -1.47 2.94
CA GLY A 323 -7.83 -0.62 2.57
C GLY A 323 -7.65 0.58 3.47
N GLU A 324 -6.85 1.51 3.00
CA GLU A 324 -6.45 2.71 3.70
C GLU A 324 -6.78 3.96 2.87
N ASN A 325 -7.02 5.08 3.53
CA ASN A 325 -7.21 6.37 2.86
C ASN A 325 -6.01 6.80 1.98
N SER A 326 -4.82 6.25 2.24
CA SER A 326 -3.62 6.43 1.41
C SER A 326 -3.70 5.79 0.02
N GLY A 327 -4.77 5.05 -0.27
CA GLY A 327 -4.99 4.39 -1.56
C GLY A 327 -4.53 2.94 -1.64
N HIS A 328 -4.03 2.35 -0.56
CA HIS A 328 -3.77 0.92 -0.51
C HIS A 328 -5.10 0.16 -0.38
N VAL A 329 -5.62 -0.32 -1.52
CA VAL A 329 -6.93 -0.99 -1.61
C VAL A 329 -6.74 -2.46 -1.94
N VAL A 330 -7.34 -3.31 -1.12
CA VAL A 330 -7.32 -4.77 -1.24
C VAL A 330 -8.67 -5.26 -1.74
N CYS A 331 -8.64 -6.04 -2.83
CA CYS A 331 -9.80 -6.72 -3.41
C CYS A 331 -9.52 -8.22 -3.49
N PHE A 332 -9.79 -8.98 -2.42
CA PHE A 332 -9.46 -10.42 -2.33
C PHE A 332 -10.15 -11.29 -3.38
N GLN A 333 -11.14 -10.78 -4.08
CA GLN A 333 -11.70 -11.47 -5.24
C GLN A 333 -10.69 -11.62 -6.39
N HIS A 334 -9.66 -10.77 -6.44
CA HIS A 334 -8.71 -10.69 -7.56
C HIS A 334 -7.27 -10.87 -7.12
N THR A 335 -6.87 -10.34 -5.96
CA THR A 335 -5.47 -10.25 -5.53
C THR A 335 -5.31 -10.59 -4.03
N THR A 336 -4.09 -10.87 -3.60
CA THR A 336 -3.78 -11.23 -2.21
C THR A 336 -3.20 -10.08 -1.40
N THR A 337 -3.00 -8.92 -2.02
CA THR A 337 -2.44 -7.70 -1.43
C THR A 337 -3.09 -6.48 -2.10
N GLY A 338 -2.76 -5.27 -1.68
CA GLY A 338 -3.15 -4.06 -2.42
C GLY A 338 -2.59 -4.07 -3.84
N ASP A 339 -3.45 -3.77 -4.80
CA ASP A 339 -3.11 -3.67 -6.22
C ASP A 339 -3.76 -2.43 -6.81
N ALA A 340 -2.94 -1.42 -7.06
CA ALA A 340 -3.40 -0.12 -7.50
C ALA A 340 -4.08 -0.16 -8.87
N ILE A 341 -3.60 -0.98 -9.79
CA ILE A 341 -4.18 -1.12 -11.15
C ILE A 341 -5.53 -1.84 -11.06
N ILE A 342 -5.60 -2.93 -10.30
CA ILE A 342 -6.86 -3.66 -10.11
C ILE A 342 -7.87 -2.79 -9.37
N ALA A 343 -7.50 -2.07 -8.32
CA ALA A 343 -8.38 -1.15 -7.61
C ALA A 343 -8.95 -0.07 -8.56
N ALA A 344 -8.09 0.55 -9.38
CA ALA A 344 -8.51 1.50 -10.40
C ALA A 344 -9.51 0.88 -11.39
N LEU A 345 -9.26 -0.34 -11.87
CA LEU A 345 -10.16 -1.05 -12.77
C LEU A 345 -11.52 -1.34 -12.12
N GLN A 346 -11.57 -1.71 -10.84
CA GLN A 346 -12.84 -1.93 -10.13
C GLN A 346 -13.64 -0.62 -10.02
N VAL A 347 -12.98 0.52 -9.74
CA VAL A 347 -13.63 1.84 -9.75
C VAL A 347 -14.19 2.20 -11.14
N LEU A 348 -13.39 2.04 -12.20
CA LEU A 348 -13.84 2.29 -13.57
C LEU A 348 -15.03 1.40 -13.97
N MET A 349 -15.03 0.15 -13.52
CA MET A 349 -16.16 -0.75 -13.75
C MET A 349 -17.41 -0.36 -12.98
N ALA A 350 -17.28 0.12 -11.75
CA ALA A 350 -18.39 0.65 -10.96
C ALA A 350 -19.02 1.87 -11.67
N MET A 351 -18.19 2.85 -12.08
CA MET A 351 -18.62 4.02 -12.86
C MET A 351 -19.35 3.62 -14.13
N LYS A 352 -18.77 2.69 -14.91
CA LYS A 352 -19.35 2.22 -16.18
C LYS A 352 -20.72 1.57 -15.98
N ARG A 353 -20.90 0.74 -14.95
CA ARG A 353 -22.17 0.04 -14.68
C ARG A 353 -23.28 1.00 -14.26
N ARG A 354 -22.93 2.06 -13.57
CA ARG A 354 -23.88 3.06 -13.07
C ARG A 354 -24.05 4.24 -14.02
N GLU A 355 -23.28 4.28 -15.10
CA GLU A 355 -23.24 5.39 -16.05
C GLU A 355 -22.99 6.74 -15.35
N GLU A 356 -22.14 6.75 -14.30
CA GLU A 356 -21.80 7.92 -13.51
C GLU A 356 -20.34 8.34 -13.70
N SER A 357 -20.07 9.64 -13.61
CA SER A 357 -18.70 10.16 -13.54
C SER A 357 -18.07 9.90 -12.17
N LEU A 358 -16.73 9.96 -12.08
CA LEU A 358 -16.02 9.83 -10.80
C LEU A 358 -16.47 10.90 -9.80
N ALA A 359 -16.75 12.13 -10.27
CA ALA A 359 -17.29 13.21 -9.45
C ALA A 359 -18.65 12.87 -8.84
N GLN A 360 -19.53 12.18 -9.58
CA GLN A 360 -20.81 11.70 -9.06
C GLN A 360 -20.62 10.53 -8.11
N ALA A 361 -19.76 9.60 -8.45
CA ALA A 361 -19.50 8.39 -7.65
C ALA A 361 -19.03 8.69 -6.22
N ARG A 362 -18.15 9.72 -6.05
CA ARG A 362 -17.61 10.11 -4.75
C ARG A 362 -18.57 10.94 -3.87
N GLN A 363 -19.61 11.56 -4.44
CA GLN A 363 -20.50 12.48 -3.71
C GLN A 363 -21.22 11.83 -2.53
N ALA A 364 -21.36 10.50 -2.53
CA ALA A 364 -21.99 9.78 -1.44
C ALA A 364 -21.13 9.80 -0.15
N VAL A 365 -19.81 9.93 -0.28
CA VAL A 365 -18.89 10.06 0.87
C VAL A 365 -18.71 11.54 1.20
N ARG A 366 -19.43 12.00 2.21
CA ARG A 366 -19.25 13.35 2.72
C ARG A 366 -18.10 13.35 3.72
N LYS A 367 -16.91 13.80 3.27
CA LYS A 367 -15.74 13.87 4.15
C LYS A 367 -16.02 14.76 5.36
N CYS A 368 -15.89 14.17 6.54
CA CYS A 368 -15.92 14.91 7.78
C CYS A 368 -14.62 15.70 7.98
N PRO A 369 -14.68 16.96 8.42
CA PRO A 369 -13.50 17.70 8.86
C PRO A 369 -12.69 16.91 9.85
N GLN A 370 -11.37 16.83 9.63
CA GLN A 370 -10.42 16.11 10.48
C GLN A 370 -9.23 17.00 10.81
N VAL A 371 -8.91 17.15 12.09
CA VAL A 371 -7.73 17.87 12.56
C VAL A 371 -6.78 16.89 13.24
N LEU A 372 -5.53 16.86 12.77
CA LEU A 372 -4.46 16.06 13.33
C LEU A 372 -3.35 16.95 13.86
N LEU A 373 -3.09 16.91 15.16
CA LEU A 373 -2.03 17.65 15.82
C LEU A 373 -0.97 16.69 16.38
N ASN A 374 0.30 17.02 16.15
CA ASN A 374 1.44 16.26 16.66
C ASN A 374 1.98 16.92 17.92
N VAL A 375 1.93 16.23 19.06
CA VAL A 375 2.46 16.70 20.34
C VAL A 375 3.71 15.93 20.66
N ARG A 376 4.89 16.59 20.69
CA ARG A 376 6.15 15.99 21.10
C ARG A 376 6.20 15.85 22.62
N PHE A 377 6.75 14.74 23.11
CA PHE A 377 6.96 14.52 24.53
C PHE A 377 8.37 13.96 24.81
N ALA A 378 8.97 14.43 25.90
CA ALA A 378 10.30 14.00 26.31
C ALA A 378 10.28 13.01 27.50
N GLY A 379 9.10 12.73 28.07
CA GLY A 379 8.94 11.93 29.27
C GLY A 379 8.98 10.41 29.02
N ARG A 380 9.24 9.65 30.10
CA ARG A 380 9.22 8.17 30.09
C ARG A 380 7.78 7.60 30.18
N SER A 381 6.81 8.38 30.66
CA SER A 381 5.41 7.96 30.81
C SER A 381 4.65 8.11 29.50
N ASN A 382 3.66 7.22 29.28
CA ASN A 382 2.75 7.32 28.13
C ASN A 382 1.65 8.34 28.43
N PRO A 383 1.63 9.52 27.78
CA PRO A 383 0.61 10.54 28.08
C PRO A 383 -0.83 10.08 27.77
N ILE A 384 -1.00 9.14 26.82
CA ILE A 384 -2.33 8.61 26.46
C ILE A 384 -2.95 7.82 27.63
N GLU A 385 -2.12 7.21 28.47
CA GLU A 385 -2.57 6.43 29.63
C GLU A 385 -2.91 7.32 30.85
N HIS A 386 -2.61 8.62 30.78
CA HIS A 386 -2.88 9.53 31.88
C HIS A 386 -4.39 9.70 32.11
N PRO A 387 -4.89 9.58 33.36
CA PRO A 387 -6.32 9.63 33.65
C PRO A 387 -7.03 10.87 33.10
N ALA A 388 -6.41 12.05 33.26
CA ALA A 388 -6.98 13.31 32.77
C ALA A 388 -7.13 13.35 31.24
N VAL A 389 -6.19 12.71 30.50
CA VAL A 389 -6.25 12.63 29.03
C VAL A 389 -7.37 11.68 28.60
N LYS A 390 -7.50 10.51 29.24
CA LYS A 390 -8.61 9.58 28.98
C LYS A 390 -9.96 10.22 29.23
N GLU A 391 -10.13 10.86 30.38
CA GLU A 391 -11.37 11.55 30.71
C GLU A 391 -11.69 12.69 29.74
N ALA A 392 -10.69 13.45 29.29
CA ALA A 392 -10.89 14.50 28.30
C ALA A 392 -11.33 13.92 26.94
N CYS A 393 -10.72 12.80 26.50
CA CYS A 393 -11.15 12.11 25.28
C CYS A 393 -12.59 11.62 25.37
N GLU A 394 -13.00 11.03 26.50
CA GLU A 394 -14.37 10.58 26.72
C GLU A 394 -15.36 11.76 26.70
N ARG A 395 -15.04 12.87 27.37
CA ARG A 395 -15.87 14.10 27.35
C ARG A 395 -16.05 14.64 25.93
N VAL A 396 -14.97 14.71 25.14
CA VAL A 396 -15.04 15.20 23.75
C VAL A 396 -15.87 14.25 22.90
N THR A 397 -15.66 12.93 23.05
CA THR A 397 -16.44 11.92 22.31
C THR A 397 -17.94 12.03 22.63
N LEU A 398 -18.29 12.20 23.90
CA LEU A 398 -19.70 12.41 24.33
C LEU A 398 -20.27 13.73 23.82
N ALA A 399 -19.48 14.80 23.82
CA ALA A 399 -19.92 16.11 23.34
C ALA A 399 -20.27 16.12 21.84
N MET A 400 -19.62 15.23 21.06
CA MET A 400 -19.90 15.10 19.63
C MET A 400 -21.09 14.19 19.30
N GLU A 401 -21.78 13.62 20.31
CA GLU A 401 -23.06 12.89 20.18
C GLU A 401 -23.10 11.85 19.02
N GLY A 402 -22.03 11.11 18.83
CA GLY A 402 -21.89 10.13 17.72
C GLY A 402 -21.63 10.75 16.32
N ARG A 403 -21.56 12.10 16.23
CA ARG A 403 -21.24 12.82 14.98
C ARG A 403 -19.74 13.10 14.82
N GLY A 404 -18.91 12.53 15.67
CA GLY A 404 -17.48 12.71 15.65
C GLY A 404 -16.76 11.65 16.44
N ARG A 405 -15.42 11.67 16.38
CA ARG A 405 -14.55 10.75 17.11
C ARG A 405 -13.20 11.37 17.46
N VAL A 406 -12.58 10.81 18.48
CA VAL A 406 -11.24 11.18 18.95
C VAL A 406 -10.33 9.97 18.80
N LEU A 407 -9.12 10.19 18.32
CA LEU A 407 -8.07 9.18 18.26
C LEU A 407 -6.75 9.76 18.76
N LEU A 408 -6.23 9.21 19.85
CA LEU A 408 -4.87 9.49 20.32
C LEU A 408 -3.98 8.26 20.08
N ARG A 409 -2.84 8.44 19.44
CA ARG A 409 -1.88 7.35 19.24
C ARG A 409 -0.43 7.83 19.33
N LYS A 410 0.46 6.99 19.84
CA LYS A 410 1.89 7.22 19.74
C LYS A 410 2.37 7.06 18.30
N SER A 411 3.35 7.86 17.90
CA SER A 411 4.12 7.57 16.70
C SER A 411 5.00 6.34 16.96
N GLY A 412 5.11 5.47 15.96
CA GLY A 412 6.00 4.29 16.04
C GLY A 412 7.48 4.65 15.88
N THR A 413 7.80 5.80 15.29
CA THR A 413 9.17 6.20 14.89
C THR A 413 9.69 7.46 15.61
N GLU A 414 8.79 8.28 16.14
CA GLU A 414 9.15 9.55 16.78
C GLU A 414 8.56 9.66 18.18
N PRO A 415 9.19 10.40 19.12
CA PRO A 415 8.68 10.63 20.46
C PRO A 415 7.54 11.67 20.45
N LEU A 416 6.41 11.33 19.81
CA LEU A 416 5.22 12.18 19.74
C LEU A 416 3.92 11.38 19.87
N VAL A 417 2.90 12.07 20.36
CA VAL A 417 1.50 11.64 20.34
C VAL A 417 0.79 12.38 19.22
N ARG A 418 0.06 11.64 18.41
CA ARG A 418 -0.84 12.18 17.39
C ARG A 418 -2.23 12.29 18.01
N VAL A 419 -2.74 13.52 18.10
CA VAL A 419 -4.07 13.85 18.55
C VAL A 419 -4.93 14.12 17.32
N MET A 420 -5.90 13.27 17.06
CA MET A 420 -6.83 13.43 15.95
C MET A 420 -8.24 13.58 16.47
N VAL A 421 -8.93 14.62 16.00
CA VAL A 421 -10.37 14.82 16.19
C VAL A 421 -11.02 14.97 14.82
N GLU A 422 -12.16 14.35 14.66
CA GLU A 422 -12.93 14.33 13.42
C GLU A 422 -14.42 14.43 13.73
N GLY A 423 -15.18 15.17 12.92
CA GLY A 423 -16.61 15.36 13.14
C GLY A 423 -17.25 16.23 12.05
N ASP A 424 -18.53 16.54 12.18
CA ASP A 424 -19.33 17.26 11.20
C ASP A 424 -19.17 18.80 11.26
N ASP A 425 -18.64 19.36 12.35
CA ASP A 425 -18.39 20.80 12.53
C ASP A 425 -16.89 21.08 12.66
N GLU A 426 -16.33 21.76 11.66
CA GLU A 426 -14.88 22.06 11.60
C GLU A 426 -14.41 22.91 12.79
N THR A 427 -15.23 23.85 13.28
CA THR A 427 -14.88 24.74 14.38
C THR A 427 -14.79 23.95 15.68
N GLN A 428 -15.75 23.07 15.94
CA GLN A 428 -15.74 22.20 17.12
C GLN A 428 -14.57 21.21 17.06
N VAL A 429 -14.36 20.58 15.91
CA VAL A 429 -13.26 19.63 15.68
C VAL A 429 -11.90 20.27 15.97
N ARG A 430 -11.68 21.47 15.48
CA ARG A 430 -10.43 22.23 15.71
C ARG A 430 -10.27 22.60 17.18
N GLY A 431 -11.30 23.15 17.82
CA GLY A 431 -11.25 23.51 19.23
C GLY A 431 -10.94 22.31 20.13
N HIS A 432 -11.63 21.18 19.92
CA HIS A 432 -11.39 19.96 20.67
C HIS A 432 -9.97 19.37 20.44
N ALA A 433 -9.46 19.44 19.21
CA ALA A 433 -8.11 18.97 18.89
C ALA A 433 -7.04 19.82 19.62
N GLU A 434 -7.20 21.15 19.62
CA GLU A 434 -6.30 22.09 20.30
C GLU A 434 -6.34 21.90 21.82
N ASP A 435 -7.51 21.77 22.41
CA ASP A 435 -7.67 21.54 23.86
C ASP A 435 -7.04 20.21 24.29
N LEU A 436 -7.26 19.13 23.55
CA LEU A 436 -6.62 17.85 23.83
C LEU A 436 -5.10 17.89 23.63
N ALA A 437 -4.60 18.54 22.58
CA ALA A 437 -3.18 18.70 22.35
C ALA A 437 -2.49 19.50 23.46
N LYS A 438 -3.13 20.56 23.95
CA LYS A 438 -2.67 21.35 25.10
C LYS A 438 -2.60 20.50 26.36
N LEU A 439 -3.65 19.75 26.69
CA LEU A 439 -3.68 18.86 27.84
C LEU A 439 -2.58 17.79 27.77
N VAL A 440 -2.39 17.16 26.59
CA VAL A 440 -1.31 16.19 26.36
C VAL A 440 0.05 16.85 26.61
N THR A 441 0.25 18.11 26.18
CA THR A 441 1.49 18.85 26.41
C THR A 441 1.71 19.12 27.91
N GLU A 442 0.67 19.55 28.63
CA GLU A 442 0.74 19.83 30.08
C GLU A 442 1.06 18.57 30.89
N VAL A 443 0.52 17.43 30.52
CA VAL A 443 0.80 16.14 31.18
C VAL A 443 2.19 15.61 30.86
N CYS A 444 2.80 16.04 29.74
CA CYS A 444 4.14 15.66 29.33
C CYS A 444 5.26 16.56 29.91
N ALA A 445 4.90 17.74 30.44
CA ALA A 445 5.83 18.69 31.06
C ALA A 445 6.21 18.23 32.46
#